data_ab89bbfcb438c03c9211c0b0142d701a
#
_entry.id   ab89bbfcb438c03c9211c0b0142d701a
#
_cell.length_a   1.000
_cell.length_b   1.000
_cell.length_c   1.000
_cell.angle_alpha   90.00
_cell.angle_beta   90.00
_cell.angle_gamma   90.00
#
_symmetry.space_group_name_H-M   'P 1'
#
loop_
_entity.id
_entity.type
_entity.pdbx_description
1 polymer ?
#
loop_
_entity_poly.entity_id
_entity_poly.type
_entity_poly.pdbx_seq_one_letter_code
_entity_poly.pdbx_strand_id
1 'polypeptide(L)'
;REGTWENEVVKTDLKKLAGYLKLLRDKGIPVIWRPLHEAAGNIYNYKNAKAWFWWGNDGAEAYKKLWIYIFNYFKKEGINNLIWVWTTQTKDSEFYPGDEYVDMVGRDMYPAKDEYTTGEYCFRQYGTITASCPGKLVALSECGNGEQSGKVYHLARISAQWEAGAKWTYFMPW
;
A
#
# COMPACT_ATOMS: atom_id res chain seq x y z
N ARG A 1 21.45 1.76 -8.61
CA ARG A 1 22.60 0.96 -9.04
C ARG A 1 23.70 1.06 -7.97
N GLU A 2 24.34 -0.04 -7.62
CA GLU A 2 25.42 -0.03 -6.65
C GLU A 2 26.55 0.93 -7.07
N GLY A 3 27.06 1.70 -6.10
CA GLY A 3 28.10 2.71 -6.34
C GLY A 3 27.61 4.06 -6.83
N THR A 4 26.30 4.26 -6.99
CA THR A 4 25.74 5.59 -7.31
C THR A 4 25.38 6.34 -6.02
N TRP A 5 25.30 7.67 -6.10
CA TRP A 5 24.95 8.51 -4.95
C TRP A 5 23.52 8.22 -4.46
N GLU A 6 22.57 7.92 -5.37
CA GLU A 6 21.21 7.53 -5.02
C GLU A 6 21.20 6.24 -4.18
N ASN A 7 22.05 5.28 -4.54
CA ASN A 7 22.17 4.04 -3.79
C ASN A 7 22.71 4.29 -2.37
N GLU A 8 23.67 5.20 -2.21
CA GLU A 8 24.23 5.55 -0.91
C GLU A 8 23.19 6.29 -0.03
N VAL A 9 22.36 7.16 -0.62
CA VAL A 9 21.22 7.80 0.07
C VAL A 9 20.25 6.73 0.57
N VAL A 10 19.80 5.82 -0.32
CA VAL A 10 18.88 4.73 0.05
C VAL A 10 19.46 3.85 1.17
N LYS A 11 20.74 3.47 1.09
CA LYS A 11 21.40 2.70 2.16
C LYS A 11 21.42 3.45 3.49
N THR A 12 21.70 4.74 3.46
CA THR A 12 21.73 5.60 4.65
C THR A 12 20.35 5.67 5.30
N ASP A 13 19.30 5.88 4.51
CA ASP A 13 17.93 5.94 5.00
C ASP A 13 17.47 4.58 5.55
N LEU A 14 17.74 3.49 4.84
CA LEU A 14 17.41 2.15 5.31
C LEU A 14 18.13 1.80 6.62
N LYS A 15 19.40 2.19 6.75
CA LYS A 15 20.15 1.99 8.00
C LYS A 15 19.53 2.75 9.18
N LYS A 16 19.09 3.99 8.95
CA LYS A 16 18.42 4.81 9.95
C LYS A 16 17.08 4.18 10.36
N LEU A 17 16.26 3.79 9.38
CA LEU A 17 14.99 3.10 9.63
C LEU A 17 15.18 1.78 10.36
N ALA A 18 16.18 0.98 9.96
CA ALA A 18 16.51 -0.26 10.65
C ALA A 18 16.84 -0.04 12.13
N GLY A 19 17.52 1.06 12.47
CA GLY A 19 17.78 1.44 13.85
C GLY A 19 16.49 1.62 14.66
N TYR A 20 15.51 2.36 14.14
CA TYR A 20 14.22 2.53 14.81
C TYR A 20 13.41 1.24 14.90
N LEU A 21 13.36 0.47 13.82
CA LEU A 21 12.61 -0.79 13.79
C LEU A 21 13.18 -1.83 14.77
N LYS A 22 14.50 -1.85 14.95
CA LYS A 22 15.16 -2.68 15.96
C LYS A 22 14.76 -2.30 17.39
N LEU A 23 14.62 -1.01 17.70
CA LEU A 23 14.12 -0.57 19.01
C LEU A 23 12.72 -1.11 19.31
N LEU A 24 11.83 -1.11 18.31
CA LEU A 24 10.48 -1.68 18.45
C LEU A 24 10.53 -3.19 18.56
N ARG A 25 11.33 -3.85 17.72
CA ARG A 25 11.55 -5.30 17.78
C ARG A 25 12.02 -5.75 19.17
N ASP A 26 13.02 -5.07 19.72
CA ASP A 26 13.63 -5.42 21.01
C ASP A 26 12.64 -5.22 22.19
N LYS A 27 11.56 -4.47 21.95
CA LYS A 27 10.44 -4.32 22.89
C LYS A 27 9.26 -5.27 22.58
N GLY A 28 9.40 -6.16 21.59
CA GLY A 28 8.35 -7.09 21.18
C GLY A 28 7.16 -6.39 20.50
N ILE A 29 7.36 -5.19 19.93
CA ILE A 29 6.28 -4.42 19.28
C ILE A 29 6.23 -4.77 17.80
N PRO A 30 5.13 -5.36 17.29
CA PRO A 30 4.93 -5.55 15.87
C PRO A 30 4.64 -4.23 15.17
N VAL A 31 5.05 -4.11 13.91
CA VAL A 31 4.87 -2.90 13.10
C VAL A 31 4.13 -3.26 11.81
N ILE A 32 2.99 -2.63 11.57
CA ILE A 32 2.35 -2.66 10.25
C ILE A 32 3.19 -1.73 9.35
N TRP A 33 3.90 -2.34 8.41
CA TRP A 33 4.87 -1.68 7.55
C TRP A 33 4.34 -1.58 6.12
N ARG A 34 3.98 -0.37 5.72
CA ARG A 34 3.40 -0.06 4.41
C ARG A 34 4.31 0.89 3.61
N PRO A 35 5.45 0.38 3.12
CA PRO A 35 6.38 1.20 2.34
C PRO A 35 5.88 1.38 0.92
N LEU A 36 6.39 2.40 0.22
CA LEU A 36 6.23 2.58 -1.22
C LEU A 36 4.78 2.45 -1.70
N HIS A 37 3.84 2.96 -0.90
CA HIS A 37 2.40 2.84 -1.16
C HIS A 37 1.99 3.51 -2.48
N GLU A 38 0.86 3.10 -3.04
CA GLU A 38 0.25 3.68 -4.23
C GLU A 38 1.20 3.84 -5.44
N ALA A 39 2.08 2.86 -5.65
CA ALA A 39 3.10 2.94 -6.71
C ALA A 39 2.54 3.19 -8.11
N ALA A 40 1.35 2.65 -8.39
CA ALA A 40 0.65 2.84 -9.67
C ALA A 40 -0.30 4.04 -9.69
N GLY A 41 -0.29 4.88 -8.67
CA GLY A 41 -1.15 6.07 -8.60
C GLY A 41 -1.01 6.94 -9.85
N ASN A 42 -2.12 7.35 -10.47
CA ASN A 42 -2.25 8.05 -11.74
C ASN A 42 -2.00 7.21 -13.01
N ILE A 43 -1.10 6.24 -13.01
CA ILE A 43 -0.67 5.53 -14.23
C ILE A 43 -1.86 5.00 -15.04
N TYR A 44 -2.85 4.38 -14.36
CA TYR A 44 -4.01 3.78 -15.02
C TYR A 44 -5.22 4.70 -15.12
N ASN A 45 -5.15 5.90 -14.56
CA ASN A 45 -6.26 6.84 -14.56
C ASN A 45 -6.21 7.82 -15.73
N TYR A 46 -5.02 8.11 -16.25
CA TYR A 46 -4.82 9.10 -17.30
C TYR A 46 -3.84 8.59 -18.35
N LYS A 47 -4.10 8.90 -19.62
CA LYS A 47 -3.22 8.52 -20.73
C LYS A 47 -1.83 9.17 -20.55
N ASN A 48 -0.78 8.36 -20.60
CA ASN A 48 0.62 8.76 -20.44
C ASN A 48 0.92 9.44 -19.09
N ALA A 49 0.13 9.18 -18.06
CA ALA A 49 0.40 9.72 -16.75
C ALA A 49 1.65 9.09 -16.12
N LYS A 50 2.37 9.91 -15.36
CA LYS A 50 3.41 9.41 -14.45
C LYS A 50 2.77 9.09 -13.10
N ALA A 51 3.39 8.17 -12.36
CA ALA A 51 3.02 7.96 -10.98
C ALA A 51 3.18 9.26 -10.18
N TRP A 52 2.32 9.51 -9.20
CA TRP A 52 2.49 10.67 -8.33
C TRP A 52 3.64 10.51 -7.32
N PHE A 53 4.07 9.26 -7.09
CA PHE A 53 5.27 8.98 -6.28
C PHE A 53 6.41 8.48 -7.17
N TRP A 54 7.64 8.91 -6.87
CA TRP A 54 8.83 8.61 -7.66
C TRP A 54 9.11 7.09 -7.78
N TRP A 55 8.76 6.31 -6.76
CA TRP A 55 8.99 4.85 -6.75
C TRP A 55 8.12 4.07 -7.75
N GLY A 56 7.11 4.68 -8.32
CA GLY A 56 6.27 4.10 -9.38
C GLY A 56 6.65 4.51 -10.80
N ASN A 57 7.48 5.56 -10.97
CA ASN A 57 7.73 6.17 -12.27
C ASN A 57 8.48 5.28 -13.28
N ASP A 58 9.35 4.41 -12.80
CA ASP A 58 10.14 3.51 -13.66
C ASP A 58 9.43 2.18 -13.92
N GLY A 59 8.14 2.08 -13.56
CA GLY A 59 7.27 0.95 -13.84
C GLY A 59 7.38 -0.20 -12.85
N ALA A 60 6.55 -1.21 -13.10
CA ALA A 60 6.32 -2.32 -12.18
C ALA A 60 7.58 -3.13 -11.85
N GLU A 61 8.42 -3.41 -12.86
CA GLU A 61 9.64 -4.20 -12.64
C GLU A 61 10.67 -3.49 -11.76
N ALA A 62 10.85 -2.18 -11.95
CA ALA A 62 11.73 -1.38 -11.10
C ALA A 62 11.20 -1.30 -9.67
N TYR A 63 9.90 -1.09 -9.53
CA TYR A 63 9.21 -1.07 -8.24
C TYR A 63 9.37 -2.38 -7.46
N LYS A 64 9.10 -3.53 -8.10
CA LYS A 64 9.25 -4.85 -7.46
C LYS A 64 10.67 -5.10 -7.00
N LYS A 65 11.67 -4.73 -7.82
CA LYS A 65 13.08 -4.83 -7.43
C LYS A 65 13.41 -3.98 -6.20
N LEU A 66 12.87 -2.76 -6.12
CA LEU A 66 13.08 -1.87 -4.97
C LEU A 66 12.41 -2.44 -3.71
N TRP A 67 11.17 -2.96 -3.82
CA TRP A 67 10.47 -3.60 -2.71
C TRP A 67 11.26 -4.79 -2.16
N ILE A 68 11.67 -5.71 -3.02
CA ILE A 68 12.43 -6.91 -2.66
C ILE A 68 13.80 -6.54 -2.06
N TYR A 69 14.43 -5.47 -2.57
CA TYR A 69 15.68 -4.97 -2.01
C TYR A 69 15.50 -4.50 -0.56
N ILE A 70 14.46 -3.71 -0.26
CA ILE A 70 14.15 -3.24 1.09
C ILE A 70 13.80 -4.42 2.01
N PHE A 71 12.98 -5.35 1.54
CA PHE A 71 12.60 -6.55 2.28
C PHE A 71 13.84 -7.35 2.70
N ASN A 72 14.71 -7.66 1.74
CA ASN A 72 15.93 -8.43 1.99
C ASN A 72 16.93 -7.69 2.89
N TYR A 73 17.01 -6.36 2.75
CA TYR A 73 17.82 -5.52 3.63
C TYR A 73 17.37 -5.65 5.08
N PHE A 74 16.09 -5.45 5.38
CA PHE A 74 15.58 -5.56 6.74
C PHE A 74 15.66 -6.98 7.29
N LYS A 75 15.44 -8.00 6.47
CA LYS A 75 15.65 -9.41 6.85
C LYS A 75 17.10 -9.67 7.25
N LYS A 76 18.07 -9.17 6.47
CA LYS A 76 19.51 -9.27 6.78
C LYS A 76 19.88 -8.54 8.08
N GLU A 77 19.22 -7.41 8.35
CA GLU A 77 19.40 -6.65 9.60
C GLU A 77 18.71 -7.30 10.82
N GLY A 78 18.08 -8.47 10.65
CA GLY A 78 17.41 -9.21 11.72
C GLY A 78 16.09 -8.56 12.18
N ILE A 79 15.47 -7.74 11.33
CA ILE A 79 14.16 -7.15 11.60
C ILE A 79 13.10 -8.17 11.22
N ASN A 80 12.37 -8.68 12.20
CA ASN A 80 11.38 -9.76 12.06
C ASN A 80 10.02 -9.44 12.70
N ASN A 81 9.80 -8.17 13.02
CA ASN A 81 8.57 -7.67 13.64
C ASN A 81 7.70 -6.83 12.68
N LEU A 82 7.93 -6.93 11.37
CA LEU A 82 7.16 -6.21 10.36
C LEU A 82 6.06 -7.08 9.78
N ILE A 83 4.88 -6.47 9.61
CA ILE A 83 3.75 -6.99 8.82
C ILE A 83 3.73 -6.16 7.54
N TRP A 84 4.14 -6.76 6.42
CA TRP A 84 4.32 -6.08 5.14
C TRP A 84 3.00 -5.88 4.42
N VAL A 85 2.64 -4.63 4.18
CA VAL A 85 1.39 -4.25 3.51
C VAL A 85 1.69 -3.62 2.15
N TRP A 86 1.27 -4.30 1.08
CA TRP A 86 1.30 -3.75 -0.26
C TRP A 86 -0.02 -3.04 -0.56
N THR A 87 0.04 -1.78 -1.04
CA THR A 87 -1.16 -1.00 -1.38
C THR A 87 -1.47 -1.10 -2.86
N THR A 88 -2.67 -1.60 -3.20
CA THR A 88 -3.15 -1.76 -4.57
C THR A 88 -4.15 -0.69 -4.98
N GLN A 89 -4.13 -0.33 -6.27
CA GLN A 89 -5.14 0.47 -6.96
C GLN A 89 -6.20 -0.40 -7.66
N THR A 90 -6.19 -1.74 -7.43
CA THR A 90 -7.07 -2.75 -8.05
C THR A 90 -6.89 -2.98 -9.55
N LYS A 91 -6.02 -2.22 -10.22
CA LYS A 91 -5.69 -2.34 -11.64
C LYS A 91 -4.20 -2.53 -11.90
N ASP A 92 -3.45 -2.77 -10.85
CA ASP A 92 -2.00 -2.68 -10.79
C ASP A 92 -1.33 -3.98 -10.34
N SER A 93 -1.94 -5.12 -10.64
CA SER A 93 -1.42 -6.45 -10.27
C SER A 93 0.01 -6.70 -10.74
N GLU A 94 0.44 -6.05 -11.82
CA GLU A 94 1.82 -6.13 -12.31
C GLU A 94 2.84 -5.53 -11.32
N PHE A 95 2.42 -4.63 -10.42
CA PHE A 95 3.25 -4.07 -9.35
C PHE A 95 3.34 -4.98 -8.12
N TYR A 96 2.57 -6.06 -8.07
CA TYR A 96 2.59 -6.98 -6.93
C TYR A 96 3.95 -7.66 -6.78
N PRO A 97 4.66 -7.48 -5.65
CA PRO A 97 6.03 -8.00 -5.52
C PRO A 97 6.13 -9.52 -5.33
N GLY A 98 5.02 -10.17 -5.01
CA GLY A 98 4.93 -11.61 -4.80
C GLY A 98 4.53 -11.99 -3.38
N ASP A 99 3.91 -13.16 -3.23
CA ASP A 99 3.32 -13.65 -1.98
C ASP A 99 4.33 -13.78 -0.84
N GLU A 100 5.58 -14.06 -1.16
CA GLU A 100 6.67 -14.22 -0.19
C GLU A 100 7.15 -12.89 0.43
N TYR A 101 6.77 -11.76 -0.18
CA TYR A 101 7.19 -10.41 0.24
C TYR A 101 6.06 -9.57 0.80
N VAL A 102 4.84 -10.13 0.88
CA VAL A 102 3.62 -9.39 1.29
C VAL A 102 2.82 -10.24 2.27
N ASP A 103 2.51 -9.69 3.43
CA ASP A 103 1.64 -10.34 4.42
C ASP A 103 0.18 -9.92 4.23
N MET A 104 -0.06 -8.66 3.91
CA MET A 104 -1.39 -8.07 3.76
C MET A 104 -1.47 -7.18 2.53
N VAL A 105 -2.67 -7.02 1.99
CA VAL A 105 -2.93 -6.08 0.89
C VAL A 105 -3.77 -4.92 1.39
N GLY A 106 -3.33 -3.71 1.13
CA GLY A 106 -4.00 -2.47 1.48
C GLY A 106 -4.75 -1.85 0.31
N ARG A 107 -5.80 -1.10 0.59
CA ARG A 107 -6.52 -0.24 -0.34
C ARG A 107 -6.72 1.13 0.27
N ASP A 108 -6.39 2.17 -0.48
CA ASP A 108 -6.62 3.56 -0.09
C ASP A 108 -7.85 4.09 -0.82
N MET A 109 -8.81 4.67 -0.10
CA MET A 109 -10.10 5.04 -0.67
C MET A 109 -10.48 6.48 -0.34
N TYR A 110 -10.51 7.32 -1.39
CA TYR A 110 -10.98 8.70 -1.37
C TYR A 110 -11.97 8.87 -2.53
N PRO A 111 -13.29 8.92 -2.28
CA PRO A 111 -14.28 8.93 -3.34
C PRO A 111 -14.23 10.25 -4.14
N ALA A 112 -14.31 10.13 -5.46
CA ALA A 112 -14.32 11.28 -6.37
C ALA A 112 -15.67 11.43 -7.11
N LYS A 113 -16.65 10.56 -6.80
CA LYS A 113 -17.99 10.53 -7.40
C LYS A 113 -18.98 9.94 -6.40
N ASP A 114 -20.26 10.26 -6.57
CA ASP A 114 -21.32 9.74 -5.70
C ASP A 114 -21.38 8.21 -5.69
N GLU A 115 -21.15 7.55 -6.83
CA GLU A 115 -21.14 6.09 -6.95
C GLU A 115 -20.03 5.41 -6.12
N TYR A 116 -18.97 6.15 -5.74
CA TYR A 116 -17.83 5.64 -4.96
C TYR A 116 -18.01 5.84 -3.45
N THR A 117 -19.12 6.45 -3.04
CA THR A 117 -19.40 6.76 -1.62
C THR A 117 -20.13 5.64 -0.89
N THR A 118 -20.51 4.54 -1.57
CA THR A 118 -21.39 3.50 -1.04
C THR A 118 -20.64 2.31 -0.44
N GLY A 119 -21.28 1.60 0.50
CA GLY A 119 -20.77 0.36 1.06
C GLY A 119 -20.58 -0.73 0.01
N GLU A 120 -21.49 -0.80 -0.98
CA GLU A 120 -21.42 -1.75 -2.09
C GLU A 120 -20.22 -1.48 -3.00
N TYR A 121 -19.86 -0.20 -3.22
CA TYR A 121 -18.65 0.13 -3.94
C TYR A 121 -17.41 -0.36 -3.17
N CYS A 122 -17.35 -0.10 -1.87
CA CYS A 122 -16.26 -0.57 -1.02
C CYS A 122 -16.15 -2.10 -1.04
N PHE A 123 -17.29 -2.79 -0.99
CA PHE A 123 -17.32 -4.25 -1.09
C PHE A 123 -16.81 -4.76 -2.45
N ARG A 124 -17.17 -4.11 -3.56
CA ARG A 124 -16.62 -4.49 -4.88
C ARG A 124 -15.09 -4.31 -4.94
N GLN A 125 -14.54 -3.23 -4.35
CA GLN A 125 -13.09 -3.04 -4.26
C GLN A 125 -12.44 -4.15 -3.42
N TYR A 126 -13.02 -4.45 -2.26
CA TYR A 126 -12.59 -5.56 -1.39
C TYR A 126 -12.61 -6.90 -2.14
N GLY A 127 -13.71 -7.21 -2.82
CA GLY A 127 -13.87 -8.44 -3.60
C GLY A 127 -12.85 -8.58 -4.74
N THR A 128 -12.55 -7.49 -5.43
CA THR A 128 -11.50 -7.48 -6.47
C THR A 128 -10.14 -7.85 -5.89
N ILE A 129 -9.79 -7.30 -4.72
CA ILE A 129 -8.50 -7.56 -4.06
C ILE A 129 -8.43 -9.01 -3.58
N THR A 130 -9.47 -9.50 -2.92
CA THR A 130 -9.50 -10.90 -2.42
C THR A 130 -9.44 -11.93 -3.55
N ALA A 131 -9.99 -11.59 -4.72
CA ALA A 131 -9.89 -12.43 -5.91
C ALA A 131 -8.48 -12.40 -6.55
N SER A 132 -7.81 -11.24 -6.53
CA SER A 132 -6.48 -11.06 -7.12
C SER A 132 -5.35 -11.57 -6.22
N CYS A 133 -5.54 -11.51 -4.89
CA CYS A 133 -4.55 -11.92 -3.89
C CYS A 133 -5.19 -12.91 -2.91
N PRO A 134 -5.50 -14.14 -3.36
CA PRO A 134 -6.20 -15.12 -2.53
C PRO A 134 -5.36 -15.49 -1.30
N GLY A 135 -6.03 -15.61 -0.15
CA GLY A 135 -5.39 -15.95 1.12
C GLY A 135 -4.68 -14.80 1.85
N LYS A 136 -4.63 -13.61 1.26
CA LYS A 136 -4.10 -12.42 1.95
C LYS A 136 -5.19 -11.73 2.77
N LEU A 137 -4.81 -11.24 3.94
CA LEU A 137 -5.64 -10.30 4.69
C LEU A 137 -5.72 -8.98 3.94
N VAL A 138 -6.90 -8.35 3.94
CA VAL A 138 -7.13 -7.10 3.22
C VAL A 138 -7.48 -5.99 4.19
N ALA A 139 -6.82 -4.85 4.04
CA ALA A 139 -7.02 -3.67 4.88
C ALA A 139 -7.50 -2.46 4.07
N LEU A 140 -8.26 -1.59 4.72
CA LEU A 140 -8.52 -0.23 4.25
C LEU A 140 -7.39 0.66 4.78
N SER A 141 -6.25 0.64 4.06
CA SER A 141 -4.97 1.17 4.56
C SER A 141 -4.93 2.70 4.62
N GLU A 142 -5.81 3.37 3.89
CA GLU A 142 -6.20 4.77 4.07
C GLU A 142 -7.67 4.95 3.71
N CYS A 143 -8.36 5.83 4.42
CA CYS A 143 -9.72 6.20 4.05
C CYS A 143 -10.07 7.60 4.52
N GLY A 144 -10.79 8.32 3.66
CA GLY A 144 -11.20 9.67 3.97
C GLY A 144 -12.23 10.21 2.99
N ASN A 145 -12.56 11.47 3.17
CA ASN A 145 -13.37 12.19 2.22
C ASN A 145 -12.53 12.53 0.99
N GLY A 146 -13.14 12.46 -0.18
CA GLY A 146 -12.52 12.94 -1.40
C GLY A 146 -13.12 14.27 -1.84
N GLU A 147 -12.41 15.01 -2.67
CA GLU A 147 -12.90 16.24 -3.29
C GLU A 147 -12.64 16.21 -4.79
N GLN A 148 -13.64 16.60 -5.56
CA GLN A 148 -13.49 16.82 -6.99
C GLN A 148 -14.37 17.97 -7.46
N SER A 149 -13.78 18.91 -8.19
CA SER A 149 -14.47 20.09 -8.76
C SER A 149 -15.26 20.89 -7.71
N GLY A 150 -14.70 21.06 -6.51
CA GLY A 150 -15.30 21.81 -5.41
C GLY A 150 -16.44 21.08 -4.67
N LYS A 151 -16.71 19.82 -5.01
CA LYS A 151 -17.67 18.97 -4.29
C LYS A 151 -16.93 17.97 -3.41
N VAL A 152 -17.30 17.91 -2.13
CA VAL A 152 -16.79 16.91 -1.18
C VAL A 152 -17.66 15.65 -1.26
N TYR A 153 -17.01 14.51 -1.31
CA TYR A 153 -17.63 13.19 -1.32
C TYR A 153 -17.24 12.44 -0.04
N HIS A 154 -18.22 11.98 0.71
CA HIS A 154 -18.03 11.26 1.95
C HIS A 154 -17.97 9.76 1.69
N LEU A 155 -16.89 9.10 2.11
CA LEU A 155 -16.82 7.65 2.05
C LEU A 155 -17.88 7.02 2.98
N ALA A 156 -18.46 5.90 2.55
CA ALA A 156 -19.37 5.12 3.38
C ALA A 156 -18.77 4.84 4.77
N ARG A 157 -19.58 4.93 5.81
CA ARG A 157 -19.15 4.54 7.17
C ARG A 157 -18.63 3.11 7.18
N ILE A 158 -17.64 2.82 8.01
CA ILE A 158 -17.05 1.48 8.12
C ILE A 158 -18.10 0.41 8.42
N SER A 159 -19.11 0.72 9.26
CA SER A 159 -20.24 -0.18 9.52
C SER A 159 -20.99 -0.55 8.24
N ALA A 160 -21.32 0.43 7.39
CA ALA A 160 -22.02 0.19 6.13
C ALA A 160 -21.17 -0.61 5.13
N GLN A 161 -19.85 -0.38 5.10
CA GLN A 161 -18.92 -1.17 4.30
C GLN A 161 -18.88 -2.63 4.80
N TRP A 162 -18.86 -2.82 6.11
CA TRP A 162 -18.85 -4.13 6.74
C TRP A 162 -20.17 -4.89 6.50
N GLU A 163 -21.31 -4.23 6.62
CA GLU A 163 -22.63 -4.78 6.32
C GLU A 163 -22.75 -5.20 4.86
N ALA A 164 -22.19 -4.42 3.93
CA ALA A 164 -22.11 -4.76 2.52
C ALA A 164 -21.16 -5.95 2.22
N GLY A 165 -20.32 -6.37 3.18
CA GLY A 165 -19.44 -7.52 3.06
C GLY A 165 -17.94 -7.22 3.00
N ALA A 166 -17.50 -5.95 3.03
CA ALA A 166 -16.09 -5.59 3.06
C ALA A 166 -15.50 -5.82 4.47
N LYS A 167 -14.86 -6.96 4.67
CA LYS A 167 -14.30 -7.40 5.96
C LYS A 167 -12.85 -6.95 6.12
N TRP A 168 -12.64 -5.62 6.16
CA TRP A 168 -11.32 -5.03 6.36
C TRP A 168 -10.69 -5.50 7.68
N THR A 169 -9.43 -5.92 7.63
CA THR A 169 -8.65 -6.34 8.81
C THR A 169 -8.39 -5.17 9.75
N TYR A 170 -8.11 -4.02 9.18
CA TYR A 170 -8.07 -2.71 9.88
C TYR A 170 -8.48 -1.60 8.91
N PHE A 171 -8.72 -0.42 9.45
CA PHE A 171 -8.88 0.81 8.67
C PHE A 171 -8.11 1.95 9.31
N MET A 172 -7.60 2.86 8.49
CA MET A 172 -6.84 4.03 8.92
C MET A 172 -7.46 5.29 8.32
N PRO A 173 -8.21 6.08 9.11
CA PRO A 173 -8.69 7.39 8.67
C PRO A 173 -7.53 8.35 8.45
N TRP A 174 -7.66 9.14 7.38
CA TRP A 174 -6.64 10.12 6.99
C TRP A 174 -7.25 11.50 6.79
#